data_757f1e95127f62f7cbdb94e5059485be
#
_entry.id   757f1e95127f62f7cbdb94e5059485be
#
_cell.length_a   1.000
_cell.length_b   1.000
_cell.length_c   1.000
_cell.angle_alpha   90.00
_cell.angle_beta   90.00
_cell.angle_gamma   90.00
#
_symmetry.space_group_name_H-M   'P 1'
#
loop_
_entity.id
_entity.type
_entity.pdbx_description
1 polymer ?
#
loop_
_entity_poly.entity_id
_entity_poly.type
_entity_poly.pdbx_seq_one_letter_code
_entity_poly.pdbx_strand_id
1 'polypeptide(L)' 'MKGKLKLLLNNSHDSIYVDFADFRCVFKEHGVTCVYLVGREEPIECRDSVDEISDQVYKYYGQS' A
#
# COMPACT_ATOMS: atom_id res chain seq x y z
N MET A 1 -11.95 -7.27 -6.51
CA MET A 1 -11.30 -8.51 -6.11
C MET A 1 -10.84 -8.44 -4.66
N LYS A 2 -11.18 -9.45 -3.91
CA LYS A 2 -10.82 -9.50 -2.50
C LYS A 2 -9.37 -9.90 -2.34
N GLY A 3 -8.75 -9.43 -1.29
CA GLY A 3 -7.40 -9.84 -0.96
C GLY A 3 -6.29 -9.05 -1.61
N LYS A 4 -6.63 -7.99 -2.33
CA LYS A 4 -5.63 -7.17 -3.00
C LYS A 4 -5.68 -5.73 -2.53
N LEU A 5 -4.51 -5.20 -2.25
CA LEU A 5 -4.34 -3.80 -1.86
C LEU A 5 -4.00 -3.02 -3.12
N LYS A 6 -4.77 -1.99 -3.40
CA LYS A 6 -4.52 -1.16 -4.58
C LYS A 6 -3.63 0.01 -4.22
N LEU A 7 -2.57 0.17 -4.99
CA LEU A 7 -1.61 1.26 -4.78
C LEU A 7 -1.48 2.07 -6.06
N LEU A 8 -1.57 3.39 -5.92
CA LEU A 8 -1.39 4.31 -7.04
C LEU A 8 0.08 4.73 -7.05
N LEU A 9 0.78 4.40 -8.12
CA LEU A 9 2.21 4.64 -8.17
C LEU A 9 2.54 6.14 -8.23
N ASN A 10 3.56 6.54 -7.49
CA ASN A 10 3.93 7.94 -7.38
C ASN A 10 4.53 8.50 -8.65
N ASN A 11 5.20 7.67 -9.43
CA ASN A 11 5.95 8.13 -10.60
C ASN A 11 5.19 7.96 -11.92
N SER A 12 3.95 7.52 -11.86
CA SER A 12 3.17 7.31 -13.07
C SER A 12 1.69 7.39 -12.73
N HIS A 13 0.85 7.26 -13.76
CA HIS A 13 -0.60 7.23 -13.53
C HIS A 13 -1.12 5.81 -13.37
N ASP A 14 -0.20 4.86 -13.32
CA ASP A 14 -0.57 3.45 -13.19
C ASP A 14 -0.88 3.10 -11.75
N SER A 15 -1.58 2.00 -11.58
CA SER A 15 -1.81 1.43 -10.26
C SER A 15 -1.39 -0.02 -10.30
N ILE A 16 -1.10 -0.56 -9.12
CA ILE A 16 -0.76 -1.96 -8.99
C ILE A 16 -1.57 -2.55 -7.85
N TYR A 17 -1.66 -3.88 -7.84
CA TYR A 17 -2.36 -4.59 -6.78
C TYR A 17 -1.37 -5.55 -6.13
N VAL A 18 -1.35 -5.55 -4.81
CA VAL A 18 -0.49 -6.46 -4.07
C VAL A 18 -1.35 -7.22 -3.08
N ASP A 19 -0.92 -8.42 -2.70
CA ASP A 19 -1.66 -9.20 -1.72
C ASP A 19 -1.57 -8.52 -0.37
N PHE A 20 -2.69 -8.50 0.36
CA PHE A 20 -2.67 -7.97 1.71
C PHE A 20 -1.70 -8.76 2.60
N ALA A 21 -1.52 -10.04 2.30
CA ALA A 21 -0.61 -10.88 3.08
C ALA A 21 0.83 -10.41 2.96
N ASP A 22 1.17 -9.69 1.89
CA ASP A 22 2.53 -9.20 1.69
C ASP A 22 2.74 -7.82 2.27
N PHE A 23 1.70 -7.17 2.73
CA PHE A 23 1.80 -5.83 3.29
C PHE A 23 2.50 -5.89 4.66
N ARG A 24 3.51 -5.04 4.86
CA ARG A 24 4.18 -4.95 6.13
C ARG A 24 3.81 -3.69 6.88
N CYS A 25 4.01 -2.54 6.25
CA CYS A 25 3.72 -1.27 6.89
C CYS A 25 3.72 -0.16 5.84
N VAL A 26 3.23 1.00 6.25
CA VAL A 26 3.20 2.18 5.40
C VAL A 26 3.62 3.38 6.22
N PHE A 27 4.51 4.19 5.65
CA PHE A 27 4.99 5.42 6.28
C PHE A 27 5.06 6.52 5.26
N LYS A 28 5.04 7.76 5.75
CA LYS A 28 5.33 8.89 4.91
C LYS A 28 6.79 9.28 5.15
N GLU A 29 7.60 9.19 4.11
CA GLU A 29 9.01 9.54 4.18
C GLU A 29 9.31 10.59 3.15
N HIS A 30 9.91 11.70 3.58
CA HIS A 30 10.31 12.78 2.68
C HIS A 30 9.12 13.26 1.84
N GLY A 31 7.94 13.30 2.44
CA GLY A 31 6.75 13.79 1.76
C GLY A 31 6.09 12.78 0.84
N VAL A 32 6.59 11.57 0.79
CA VAL A 32 6.06 10.52 -0.10
C VAL A 32 5.59 9.34 0.73
N THR A 33 4.43 8.79 0.36
CA THR A 33 3.90 7.61 1.02
C THR A 33 4.67 6.38 0.52
N CYS A 34 5.26 5.64 1.45
CA CYS A 34 6.06 4.46 1.12
C CYS A 34 5.42 3.23 1.74
N VAL A 35 5.14 2.24 0.90
CA VAL A 35 4.54 0.97 1.33
C VAL A 35 5.62 -0.10 1.31
N TYR A 36 5.79 -0.76 2.44
CA TYR A 36 6.80 -1.82 2.59
C TYR A 36 6.13 -3.18 2.50
N LEU A 37 6.70 -4.04 1.68
CA LEU A 37 6.15 -5.36 1.42
C LEU A 37 7.14 -6.45 1.81
N VAL A 38 6.60 -7.62 2.16
CA VAL A 38 7.42 -8.78 2.46
C VAL A 38 8.20 -9.17 1.21
N GLY A 39 9.49 -9.44 1.38
CA GLY A 39 10.32 -9.89 0.29
C GLY A 39 10.89 -8.80 -0.59
N ARG A 40 10.58 -7.54 -0.30
CA ARG A 40 11.14 -6.41 -1.04
C ARG A 40 11.96 -5.55 -0.10
N GLU A 41 13.15 -5.19 -0.53
CA GLU A 41 14.01 -4.34 0.29
C GLU A 41 13.60 -2.88 0.19
N GLU A 42 13.10 -2.47 -0.98
CA GLU A 42 12.73 -1.09 -1.20
C GLU A 42 11.23 -0.92 -1.18
N PRO A 43 10.75 0.17 -0.62
CA PRO A 43 9.30 0.41 -0.58
C PRO A 43 8.77 0.81 -1.94
N ILE A 44 7.46 0.71 -2.08
CA ILE A 44 6.77 1.21 -3.26
C ILE A 44 6.28 2.61 -2.92
N GLU A 45 6.70 3.59 -3.71
CA GLU A 45 6.28 4.97 -3.50
C GLU A 45 4.93 5.19 -4.15
N CYS A 46 3.99 5.73 -3.39
CA CYS A 46 2.60 5.83 -3.80
C CYS A 46 2.08 7.26 -3.74
N ARG A 47 1.06 7.55 -4.56
CA ARG A 47 0.37 8.83 -4.50
C ARG A 47 -0.74 8.82 -3.46
N ASP A 48 -1.16 7.64 -3.03
CA ASP A 48 -2.17 7.53 -1.98
C ASP A 48 -1.61 8.12 -0.69
N SER A 49 -2.50 8.58 0.18
CA SER A 49 -2.06 9.00 1.51
C SER A 49 -1.89 7.78 2.39
N VAL A 50 -1.14 7.94 3.48
CA VAL A 50 -0.99 6.88 4.47
C VAL A 50 -2.37 6.44 4.98
N ASP A 51 -3.25 7.41 5.21
CA ASP A 51 -4.58 7.11 5.71
C ASP A 51 -5.39 6.27 4.74
N GLU A 52 -5.28 6.57 3.45
CA GLU A 52 -6.03 5.82 2.44
C GLU A 52 -5.57 4.37 2.38
N ILE A 53 -4.27 4.16 2.45
CA ILE A 53 -3.74 2.81 2.42
C ILE A 53 -4.07 2.06 3.70
N SER A 54 -3.90 2.74 4.84
CA SER A 54 -4.24 2.14 6.13
C SER A 54 -5.71 1.75 6.19
N ASP A 55 -6.58 2.58 5.62
CA ASP A 55 -8.00 2.31 5.61
C ASP A 55 -8.34 1.04 4.83
N GLN A 56 -7.68 0.85 3.68
CA GLN A 56 -7.86 -0.38 2.90
C GLN A 56 -7.47 -1.60 3.71
N VAL A 57 -6.32 -1.52 4.38
CA VAL A 57 -5.81 -2.64 5.17
C VAL A 57 -6.74 -2.92 6.33
N TYR A 58 -7.17 -1.86 7.01
CA TYR A 58 -8.03 -1.99 8.17
C TYR A 58 -9.36 -2.64 7.80
N LYS A 59 -9.94 -2.20 6.69
CA LYS A 59 -11.20 -2.76 6.24
C LYS A 59 -11.07 -4.22 5.84
N TYR A 60 -9.96 -4.55 5.21
CA TYR A 60 -9.73 -5.94 4.80
C TYR A 60 -9.71 -6.87 6.02
N TYR A 61 -8.92 -6.51 7.02
CA TYR A 61 -8.79 -7.37 8.20
C TYR A 61 -9.99 -7.29 9.12
N GLY A 62 -10.77 -6.24 9.01
CA GLY A 62 -11.96 -6.07 9.83
C GLY A 62 -13.18 -6.79 9.32
N GLN A 63 -13.10 -7.41 8.14
CA GLN A 63 -14.24 -8.07 7.52
C GLN A 63 -14.40 -9.54 7.86
N SER A 64 -13.53 -10.07 8.61
CA SER A 64 -13.56 -11.50 8.92
C SER A 64 -14.76 -11.94 9.72
#